data_739ca2930303d6a713425da8faa3c24e
#
_entry.id   739ca2930303d6a713425da8faa3c24e
#
_cell.length_a   1.000
_cell.length_b   1.000
_cell.length_c   1.000
_cell.angle_alpha   90.00
_cell.angle_beta   90.00
_cell.angle_gamma   90.00
#
_symmetry.space_group_name_H-M   'P 1'
#
loop_
_entity.id
_entity.type
_entity.pdbx_description
1 polymer ?
#
loop_
_entity_poly.entity_id
_entity_poly.type
_entity_poly.pdbx_seq_one_letter_code
_entity_poly.pdbx_strand_id
1 'polypeptide(L)'
;MTKSDLKNGTAAYVGPLDKSATKVTIPATVKIDGVTFKVTSIEKNAFKNNKKVKTVTIGKNVSKIGAKAFYGCSKLKTLKIKTTKLTAKKIGSKAFSKTPKSMKVTIPKKKFKTYKSMLIKRGVNKKAKFKKS
;
A
#
# COMPACT_ATOMS: atom_id res chain seq x y z
N MET A 1 3.65 -1.14 12.29
CA MET A 1 2.67 -1.38 13.38
C MET A 1 1.41 -2.00 12.79
N THR A 2 0.85 -3.02 13.45
CA THR A 2 -0.31 -3.75 12.98
C THR A 2 -1.34 -3.93 14.08
N LYS A 3 -2.61 -4.09 13.69
CA LYS A 3 -3.69 -4.57 14.56
C LYS A 3 -4.03 -5.99 14.11
N SER A 4 -4.23 -6.89 15.06
CA SER A 4 -4.59 -8.27 14.75
C SER A 4 -6.08 -8.52 14.97
N ASP A 5 -6.61 -9.45 14.17
CA ASP A 5 -7.96 -9.97 14.32
C ASP A 5 -7.82 -11.47 14.62
N LEU A 6 -7.89 -11.80 15.89
CA LEU A 6 -7.72 -13.19 16.34
C LEU A 6 -8.75 -14.14 15.74
N LYS A 7 -9.96 -13.64 15.52
CA LYS A 7 -11.05 -14.45 15.00
C LYS A 7 -10.81 -14.92 13.57
N ASN A 8 -10.24 -14.02 12.73
CA ASN A 8 -10.04 -14.28 11.32
C ASN A 8 -8.59 -14.60 10.95
N GLY A 9 -7.66 -14.55 11.89
CA GLY A 9 -6.24 -14.76 11.62
C GLY A 9 -5.62 -13.70 10.74
N THR A 10 -6.15 -12.47 10.77
CA THR A 10 -5.68 -11.36 9.93
C THR A 10 -5.12 -10.21 10.75
N ALA A 11 -4.33 -9.38 10.10
CA ALA A 11 -3.81 -8.16 10.70
C ALA A 11 -3.97 -7.00 9.72
N ALA A 12 -4.16 -5.81 10.29
CA ALA A 12 -4.20 -4.56 9.52
C ALA A 12 -2.92 -3.77 9.79
N TYR A 13 -2.32 -3.22 8.72
CA TYR A 13 -1.15 -2.37 8.85
C TYR A 13 -1.61 -0.94 9.18
N VAL A 14 -1.21 -0.44 10.33
CA VAL A 14 -1.67 0.86 10.85
C VAL A 14 -0.73 2.01 10.45
N GLY A 15 0.54 1.73 10.28
CA GLY A 15 1.55 2.72 9.92
C GLY A 15 2.93 2.24 10.29
N PRO A 16 3.98 2.95 9.86
CA PRO A 16 5.34 2.55 10.18
C PRO A 16 5.65 2.77 11.66
N LEU A 17 6.39 1.84 12.27
CA LEU A 17 6.91 2.01 13.64
C LEU A 17 7.88 3.17 13.69
N ASP A 18 8.77 3.24 12.71
CA ASP A 18 9.75 4.31 12.58
C ASP A 18 9.27 5.28 11.50
N LYS A 19 8.78 6.45 11.90
CA LYS A 19 8.27 7.47 10.99
C LYS A 19 9.37 8.13 10.15
N SER A 20 10.63 7.90 10.48
CA SER A 20 11.76 8.40 9.68
C SER A 20 12.25 7.39 8.65
N ALA A 21 11.70 6.18 8.62
CA ALA A 21 12.08 5.16 7.66
C ALA A 21 11.82 5.61 6.23
N THR A 22 12.80 5.39 5.35
CA THR A 22 12.69 5.73 3.93
C THR A 22 12.18 4.56 3.10
N LYS A 23 12.30 3.35 3.60
CA LYS A 23 11.90 2.12 2.94
C LYS A 23 10.99 1.34 3.87
N VAL A 24 9.77 1.05 3.43
CA VAL A 24 8.81 0.29 4.24
C VAL A 24 8.27 -0.87 3.41
N THR A 25 8.30 -2.06 4.02
CA THR A 25 7.68 -3.25 3.44
C THR A 25 6.47 -3.60 4.30
N ILE A 26 5.31 -3.67 3.66
CA ILE A 26 4.10 -4.19 4.29
C ILE A 26 4.13 -5.68 4.03
N PRO A 27 4.44 -6.51 5.06
CA PRO A 27 4.73 -7.92 4.85
C PRO A 27 3.48 -8.73 4.53
N ALA A 28 3.68 -9.94 4.00
CA ALA A 28 2.57 -10.86 3.76
C ALA A 28 1.95 -11.34 5.08
N THR A 29 2.81 -11.55 6.08
CA THR A 29 2.38 -12.04 7.41
C THR A 29 3.16 -11.31 8.51
N VAL A 30 2.58 -11.33 9.71
CA VAL A 30 3.28 -10.89 10.93
C VAL A 30 3.07 -11.95 12.00
N LYS A 31 4.03 -12.05 12.90
CA LYS A 31 3.95 -12.97 14.04
C LYS A 31 3.74 -12.16 15.31
N ILE A 32 2.68 -12.45 16.05
CA ILE A 32 2.35 -11.76 17.28
C ILE A 32 2.13 -12.85 18.34
N ASP A 33 2.94 -12.81 19.41
CA ASP A 33 2.90 -13.81 20.48
C ASP A 33 2.92 -15.27 19.96
N GLY A 34 3.77 -15.52 18.96
CA GLY A 34 3.92 -16.85 18.38
C GLY A 34 2.86 -17.25 17.36
N VAL A 35 1.84 -16.40 17.14
CA VAL A 35 0.76 -16.68 16.19
C VAL A 35 1.00 -15.89 14.90
N THR A 36 0.88 -16.56 13.75
CA THR A 36 1.06 -15.93 12.45
C THR A 36 -0.27 -15.38 11.93
N PHE A 37 -0.27 -14.10 11.55
CA PHE A 37 -1.44 -13.41 10.99
C PHE A 37 -1.11 -12.95 9.57
N LYS A 38 -2.07 -13.09 8.65
CA LYS A 38 -1.94 -12.52 7.29
C LYS A 38 -2.23 -11.03 7.35
N VAL A 39 -1.36 -10.21 6.76
CA VAL A 39 -1.59 -8.77 6.66
C VAL A 39 -2.47 -8.53 5.44
N THR A 40 -3.74 -8.24 5.68
CA THR A 40 -4.75 -8.16 4.62
C THR A 40 -5.24 -6.76 4.31
N SER A 41 -4.90 -5.78 5.13
CA SER A 41 -5.34 -4.41 4.89
C SER A 41 -4.31 -3.39 5.34
N ILE A 42 -4.41 -2.21 4.72
CA ILE A 42 -3.68 -1.01 5.14
C ILE A 42 -4.76 -0.04 5.63
N GLU A 43 -4.62 0.42 6.86
CA GLU A 43 -5.61 1.31 7.48
C GLU A 43 -5.64 2.68 6.78
N LYS A 44 -6.79 3.36 6.92
CA LYS A 44 -6.89 4.75 6.46
C LYS A 44 -5.80 5.59 7.13
N ASN A 45 -5.28 6.54 6.40
CA ASN A 45 -4.26 7.49 6.89
C ASN A 45 -2.94 6.85 7.33
N ALA A 46 -2.68 5.57 7.03
CA ALA A 46 -1.49 4.85 7.53
C ALA A 46 -0.17 5.60 7.27
N PHE A 47 -0.02 6.21 6.09
CA PHE A 47 1.17 7.00 5.72
C PHE A 47 0.81 8.44 5.38
N LYS A 48 -0.36 8.93 5.78
CA LYS A 48 -0.80 10.28 5.41
C LYS A 48 0.24 11.33 5.81
N ASN A 49 0.63 12.15 4.83
CA ASN A 49 1.62 13.23 5.01
C ASN A 49 3.00 12.75 5.48
N ASN A 50 3.32 11.48 5.26
CA ASN A 50 4.66 10.97 5.56
C ASN A 50 5.61 11.41 4.46
N LYS A 51 6.49 12.36 4.77
CA LYS A 51 7.44 12.94 3.81
C LYS A 51 8.83 12.29 3.87
N LYS A 52 8.97 11.20 4.60
CA LYS A 52 10.24 10.47 4.72
C LYS A 52 10.28 9.22 3.85
N VAL A 53 9.14 8.54 3.69
CA VAL A 53 9.09 7.28 2.93
C VAL A 53 9.33 7.53 1.44
N LYS A 54 10.25 6.77 0.87
CA LYS A 54 10.62 6.84 -0.55
C LYS A 54 10.23 5.58 -1.31
N THR A 55 10.22 4.44 -0.64
CA THR A 55 9.89 3.14 -1.23
C THR A 55 8.93 2.39 -0.34
N VAL A 56 7.82 1.93 -0.92
CA VAL A 56 6.85 1.08 -0.24
C VAL A 56 6.64 -0.18 -1.06
N THR A 57 6.68 -1.34 -0.38
CA THR A 57 6.33 -2.62 -0.97
C THR A 57 5.05 -3.13 -0.31
N ILE A 58 4.03 -3.41 -1.10
CA ILE A 58 2.75 -3.92 -0.60
C ILE A 58 2.74 -5.44 -0.78
N GLY A 59 2.65 -6.15 0.33
CA GLY A 59 2.74 -7.61 0.37
C GLY A 59 1.56 -8.33 -0.29
N LYS A 60 1.76 -9.60 -0.57
CA LYS A 60 0.84 -10.41 -1.41
C LYS A 60 -0.54 -10.68 -0.82
N ASN A 61 -0.73 -10.51 0.49
CA ASN A 61 -2.01 -10.79 1.14
C ASN A 61 -2.90 -9.56 1.31
N VAL A 62 -2.42 -8.37 0.94
CA VAL A 62 -3.20 -7.14 1.07
C VAL A 62 -4.33 -7.13 0.05
N SER A 63 -5.56 -7.02 0.53
CA SER A 63 -6.75 -6.91 -0.32
C SER A 63 -7.47 -5.57 -0.17
N LYS A 64 -7.08 -4.76 0.81
CA LYS A 64 -7.75 -3.49 1.10
C LYS A 64 -6.75 -2.41 1.45
N ILE A 65 -6.95 -1.21 0.89
CA ILE A 65 -6.14 -0.02 1.19
C ILE A 65 -7.11 1.08 1.62
N GLY A 66 -6.94 1.59 2.82
CA GLY A 66 -7.83 2.61 3.38
C GLY A 66 -7.73 3.96 2.69
N ALA A 67 -8.76 4.79 2.90
CA ALA A 67 -8.80 6.14 2.37
C ALA A 67 -7.57 6.94 2.83
N LYS A 68 -6.98 7.70 1.93
CA LYS A 68 -5.82 8.55 2.21
C LYS A 68 -4.62 7.80 2.81
N ALA A 69 -4.52 6.49 2.63
CA ALA A 69 -3.44 5.70 3.23
C ALA A 69 -2.04 6.24 2.86
N PHE A 70 -1.86 6.70 1.62
CA PHE A 70 -0.59 7.28 1.15
C PHE A 70 -0.73 8.74 0.71
N TYR A 71 -1.79 9.40 1.17
CA TYR A 71 -2.05 10.80 0.81
C TYR A 71 -0.91 11.69 1.29
N GLY A 72 -0.41 12.52 0.39
CA GLY A 72 0.63 13.49 0.76
C GLY A 72 2.02 12.90 0.97
N CYS A 73 2.24 11.65 0.54
CA CYS A 73 3.57 11.05 0.55
C CYS A 73 4.42 11.66 -0.57
N SER A 74 4.86 12.90 -0.37
CA SER A 74 5.48 13.72 -1.43
C SER A 74 6.87 13.25 -1.86
N LYS A 75 7.47 12.33 -1.13
CA LYS A 75 8.79 11.75 -1.46
C LYS A 75 8.71 10.30 -1.91
N LEU A 76 7.51 9.74 -2.04
CA LEU A 76 7.33 8.35 -2.45
C LEU A 76 7.67 8.21 -3.94
N LYS A 77 8.85 7.64 -4.21
CA LYS A 77 9.37 7.47 -5.56
C LYS A 77 9.07 6.11 -6.17
N THR A 78 8.96 5.08 -5.34
CA THR A 78 8.79 3.70 -5.79
C THR A 78 7.69 3.01 -4.99
N LEU A 79 6.70 2.49 -5.69
CA LEU A 79 5.62 1.70 -5.11
C LEU A 79 5.62 0.34 -5.79
N LYS A 80 5.90 -0.71 -5.02
CA LYS A 80 5.90 -2.09 -5.52
C LYS A 80 4.68 -2.82 -5.00
N ILE A 81 3.81 -3.26 -5.88
CA ILE A 81 2.60 -3.96 -5.51
C ILE A 81 2.76 -5.44 -5.86
N LYS A 82 2.77 -6.29 -4.85
CA LYS A 82 2.88 -7.75 -5.04
C LYS A 82 1.54 -8.45 -5.00
N THR A 83 0.55 -7.85 -4.34
CA THR A 83 -0.76 -8.46 -4.20
C THR A 83 -1.53 -8.50 -5.51
N THR A 84 -2.28 -9.59 -5.73
CA THR A 84 -3.22 -9.73 -6.84
C THR A 84 -4.67 -9.66 -6.36
N LYS A 85 -4.88 -9.27 -5.09
CA LYS A 85 -6.18 -9.33 -4.41
C LYS A 85 -6.92 -7.99 -4.31
N LEU A 86 -6.33 -6.90 -4.83
CA LEU A 86 -6.96 -5.59 -4.76
C LEU A 86 -8.15 -5.48 -5.74
N THR A 87 -9.20 -4.79 -5.30
CA THR A 87 -10.33 -4.43 -6.16
C THR A 87 -10.62 -2.95 -6.00
N ALA A 88 -11.29 -2.35 -6.98
CA ALA A 88 -11.59 -0.92 -6.97
C ALA A 88 -12.36 -0.50 -5.71
N LYS A 89 -13.32 -1.32 -5.29
CA LYS A 89 -14.15 -1.04 -4.10
C LYS A 89 -13.37 -1.05 -2.79
N LYS A 90 -12.24 -1.76 -2.77
CA LYS A 90 -11.45 -1.93 -1.54
C LYS A 90 -10.29 -0.96 -1.44
N ILE A 91 -10.13 -0.08 -2.41
CA ILE A 91 -9.15 1.01 -2.33
C ILE A 91 -9.92 2.30 -2.03
N GLY A 92 -9.64 2.89 -0.88
CA GLY A 92 -10.35 4.07 -0.41
C GLY A 92 -10.05 5.32 -1.24
N SER A 93 -10.90 6.33 -1.10
CA SER A 93 -10.77 7.58 -1.84
C SER A 93 -9.46 8.28 -1.51
N LYS A 94 -8.83 8.88 -2.52
CA LYS A 94 -7.60 9.66 -2.39
C LYS A 94 -6.44 8.89 -1.76
N ALA A 95 -6.47 7.54 -1.85
CA ALA A 95 -5.45 6.70 -1.21
C ALA A 95 -4.02 7.11 -1.61
N PHE A 96 -3.81 7.54 -2.85
CA PHE A 96 -2.49 7.91 -3.38
C PHE A 96 -2.42 9.36 -3.85
N SER A 97 -3.37 10.19 -3.46
CA SER A 97 -3.35 11.60 -3.89
C SER A 97 -2.15 12.34 -3.32
N LYS A 98 -1.66 13.32 -4.06
CA LYS A 98 -0.50 14.14 -3.70
C LYS A 98 0.78 13.33 -3.52
N THR A 99 0.94 12.29 -4.34
CA THR A 99 2.20 11.57 -4.53
C THR A 99 2.92 12.12 -5.76
N PRO A 100 4.24 11.85 -5.91
CA PRO A 100 5.01 12.42 -7.02
C PRO A 100 4.50 11.98 -8.40
N LYS A 101 4.56 12.90 -9.36
CA LYS A 101 4.17 12.63 -10.76
C LYS A 101 5.06 11.58 -11.42
N SER A 102 6.33 11.51 -11.01
CA SER A 102 7.32 10.60 -11.60
C SER A 102 7.46 9.29 -10.84
N MET A 103 6.52 8.98 -9.95
CA MET A 103 6.57 7.75 -9.18
C MET A 103 6.63 6.52 -10.09
N LYS A 104 7.48 5.56 -9.71
CA LYS A 104 7.55 4.27 -10.38
C LYS A 104 6.62 3.31 -9.67
N VAL A 105 5.69 2.72 -10.41
CA VAL A 105 4.72 1.77 -9.84
C VAL A 105 4.89 0.42 -10.52
N THR A 106 5.28 -0.59 -9.74
CA THR A 106 5.43 -1.96 -10.25
C THR A 106 4.18 -2.74 -9.91
N ILE A 107 3.56 -3.35 -10.90
CA ILE A 107 2.26 -4.02 -10.79
C ILE A 107 2.41 -5.46 -11.27
N PRO A 108 1.75 -6.44 -10.61
CA PRO A 108 1.74 -7.82 -11.11
C PRO A 108 1.28 -7.86 -12.57
N LYS A 109 2.01 -8.58 -13.39
CA LYS A 109 1.79 -8.65 -14.85
C LYS A 109 0.33 -8.92 -15.21
N LYS A 110 -0.30 -9.90 -14.58
CA LYS A 110 -1.68 -10.27 -14.87
C LYS A 110 -2.74 -9.26 -14.42
N LYS A 111 -2.36 -8.28 -13.59
CA LYS A 111 -3.24 -7.22 -13.09
C LYS A 111 -2.90 -5.84 -13.64
N PHE A 112 -2.00 -5.78 -14.60
CA PHE A 112 -1.44 -4.50 -15.03
C PHE A 112 -2.49 -3.46 -15.43
N LYS A 113 -3.35 -3.79 -16.38
CA LYS A 113 -4.38 -2.84 -16.87
C LYS A 113 -5.36 -2.45 -15.77
N THR A 114 -5.85 -3.44 -15.03
CA THR A 114 -6.84 -3.23 -13.98
C THR A 114 -6.29 -2.33 -12.88
N TYR A 115 -5.11 -2.65 -12.38
CA TYR A 115 -4.50 -1.88 -11.29
C TYR A 115 -4.09 -0.48 -11.73
N LYS A 116 -3.55 -0.34 -12.94
CA LYS A 116 -3.18 0.97 -13.46
C LYS A 116 -4.39 1.91 -13.44
N SER A 117 -5.53 1.46 -13.95
CA SER A 117 -6.77 2.23 -13.97
C SER A 117 -7.26 2.56 -12.55
N MET A 118 -7.28 1.56 -11.65
CA MET A 118 -7.72 1.74 -10.26
C MET A 118 -6.85 2.77 -9.52
N LEU A 119 -5.53 2.64 -9.66
CA LEU A 119 -4.59 3.51 -8.96
C LEU A 119 -4.69 4.95 -9.43
N ILE A 120 -4.86 5.17 -10.73
CA ILE A 120 -5.07 6.51 -11.28
C ILE A 120 -6.34 7.13 -10.68
N LYS A 121 -7.42 6.37 -10.60
CA LYS A 121 -8.68 6.84 -10.00
C LYS A 121 -8.52 7.18 -8.51
N ARG A 122 -7.56 6.57 -7.84
CA ARG A 122 -7.33 6.79 -6.41
C ARG A 122 -6.17 7.74 -6.13
N GLY A 123 -5.69 8.45 -7.15
CA GLY A 123 -4.77 9.56 -6.96
C GLY A 123 -3.38 9.41 -7.54
N VAL A 124 -2.99 8.22 -8.03
CA VAL A 124 -1.70 8.07 -8.71
C VAL A 124 -1.76 8.90 -10.00
N ASN A 125 -0.74 9.72 -10.23
CA ASN A 125 -0.71 10.56 -11.43
C ASN A 125 -0.61 9.69 -12.68
N LYS A 126 -1.40 10.01 -13.71
CA LYS A 126 -1.38 9.26 -14.97
C LYS A 126 -0.02 9.28 -15.67
N LYS A 127 0.85 10.24 -15.31
CA LYS A 127 2.22 10.34 -15.83
C LYS A 127 3.21 9.47 -15.07
N ALA A 128 2.77 8.78 -14.01
CA ALA A 128 3.63 7.86 -13.28
C ALA A 128 4.14 6.75 -14.20
N LYS A 129 5.29 6.19 -13.86
CA LYS A 129 5.90 5.12 -14.65
C LYS A 129 5.38 3.77 -14.16
N PHE A 130 4.41 3.22 -14.87
CA PHE A 130 3.83 1.91 -14.55
C PHE A 130 4.65 0.81 -15.23
N LYS A 131 5.01 -0.19 -14.44
CA LYS A 131 5.86 -1.29 -14.90
C LYS A 131 5.27 -2.63 -14.47
N LYS A 132 5.38 -3.63 -15.34
CA LYS A 132 5.00 -5.01 -15.01
C LYS A 132 6.13 -5.69 -14.24
N SER A 133 5.76 -6.41 -13.20
CA SER A 133 6.75 -7.17 -12.45
C SER A 133 7.07 -8.49 -13.15
#